data_25ad559d0f8c86bf6414e0f4c1bb4665
#
_entry.id   25ad559d0f8c86bf6414e0f4c1bb4665
#
_cell.length_a   1.000
_cell.length_b   1.000
_cell.length_c   1.000
_cell.angle_alpha   90.00
_cell.angle_beta   90.00
_cell.angle_gamma   90.00
#
_symmetry.space_group_name_H-M   'P 1'
#
loop_
_entity.id
_entity.type
_entity.pdbx_description
1 polymer ?
#
loop_
_entity_poly.entity_id
_entity_poly.type
_entity_poly.pdbx_seq_one_letter_code
_entity_poly.pdbx_strand_id
1 'polypeptide(L)'
;MMRTLTPITLQEVSFAFAEPPILDRFTLHIEPGRIVALLGPSGCGKSTLLRLLAGLSVPASGEIRFGDRLVARAGWGLPPEQRDIGMVFQDYALWPHMSVAQNVAFPLRMRGVSRSERERRVSEALARV
;
A
#
# COMPACT_ATOMS: atom_id res chain seq x y z
N MET A 1 -10.71 -18.78 -2.95
CA MET A 1 -11.33 -17.97 -1.89
C MET A 1 -11.41 -16.51 -2.38
N MET A 2 -12.60 -16.01 -2.57
CA MET A 2 -12.79 -14.60 -2.97
C MET A 2 -12.32 -13.72 -1.80
N ARG A 3 -11.34 -12.86 -2.03
CA ARG A 3 -10.97 -11.84 -1.05
C ARG A 3 -12.16 -10.89 -0.88
N THR A 4 -12.65 -10.77 0.33
CA THR A 4 -13.67 -9.76 0.63
C THR A 4 -13.02 -8.39 0.45
N LEU A 5 -13.55 -7.62 -0.50
CA LEU A 5 -13.12 -6.24 -0.69
C LEU A 5 -13.62 -5.42 0.51
N THR A 6 -12.74 -4.66 1.12
CA THR A 6 -13.05 -3.83 2.29
C THR A 6 -12.95 -2.35 1.94
N PRO A 7 -13.81 -1.49 2.51
CA PRO A 7 -13.67 -0.05 2.36
C PRO A 7 -12.39 0.44 3.04
N ILE A 8 -11.87 1.57 2.56
CA ILE A 8 -10.75 2.26 3.20
C ILE A 8 -11.26 3.61 3.69
N THR A 9 -11.04 3.91 4.96
CA THR A 9 -11.45 5.18 5.58
C THR A 9 -10.25 5.86 6.21
N LEU A 10 -10.04 7.11 5.85
CA LEU A 10 -9.16 8.05 6.54
C LEU A 10 -10.04 9.07 7.23
N GLN A 11 -9.85 9.29 8.53
CA GLN A 11 -10.63 10.23 9.31
C GLN A 11 -9.71 11.25 9.97
N GLU A 12 -9.81 12.51 9.54
CA GLU A 12 -9.07 13.64 10.06
C GLU A 12 -7.55 13.40 10.17
N VAL A 13 -6.98 12.74 9.16
CA VAL A 13 -5.57 12.37 9.11
C VAL A 13 -4.72 13.60 8.83
N SER A 14 -3.78 13.90 9.73
CA SER A 14 -2.74 14.90 9.51
C SER A 14 -1.37 14.26 9.49
N PHE A 15 -0.49 14.81 8.64
CA PHE A 15 0.90 14.39 8.52
C PHE A 15 1.79 15.55 8.08
N ALA A 16 2.96 15.67 8.69
CA ALA A 16 3.98 16.65 8.35
C ALA A 16 5.37 16.00 8.37
N PHE A 17 6.25 16.39 7.45
CA PHE A 17 7.69 16.21 7.59
C PHE A 17 8.31 17.42 8.29
N ALA A 18 7.72 18.61 8.07
CA ALA A 18 8.04 19.89 8.66
C ALA A 18 6.79 20.78 8.58
N GLU A 19 6.78 21.92 9.23
CA GLU A 19 5.70 22.91 9.09
C GLU A 19 5.80 23.65 7.75
N PRO A 20 4.68 23.89 7.04
CA PRO A 20 3.30 23.47 7.37
C PRO A 20 3.02 21.99 7.07
N PRO A 21 1.94 21.41 7.63
CA PRO A 21 1.61 19.99 7.37
C PRO A 21 1.28 19.76 5.89
N ILE A 22 1.68 18.58 5.36
CA ILE A 22 1.36 18.15 3.99
C ILE A 22 -0.09 17.68 3.90
N LEU A 23 -0.58 17.00 4.93
CA LEU A 23 -1.97 16.63 5.11
C LEU A 23 -2.48 17.26 6.39
N ASP A 24 -3.59 17.99 6.31
CA ASP A 24 -4.24 18.64 7.46
C ASP A 24 -5.69 18.17 7.55
N ARG A 25 -5.97 17.37 8.58
CA ARG A 25 -7.30 16.77 8.86
C ARG A 25 -7.99 16.20 7.63
N PHE A 26 -7.22 15.48 6.83
CA PHE A 26 -7.70 14.91 5.57
C PHE A 26 -8.64 13.73 5.85
N THR A 27 -9.83 13.79 5.26
CA THR A 27 -10.84 12.73 5.37
C THR A 27 -11.19 12.21 3.99
N LEU A 28 -11.17 10.88 3.84
CA LEU A 28 -11.50 10.18 2.60
C LEU A 28 -12.14 8.84 2.92
N HIS A 29 -13.19 8.50 2.19
CA HIS A 29 -13.78 7.17 2.19
C HIS A 29 -13.73 6.57 0.79
N ILE A 30 -13.22 5.36 0.69
CA ILE A 30 -13.12 4.60 -0.56
C ILE A 30 -13.96 3.34 -0.41
N GLU A 31 -15.03 3.26 -1.21
CA GLU A 31 -15.88 2.09 -1.26
C GLU A 31 -15.15 0.85 -1.82
N PRO A 32 -15.55 -0.36 -1.40
CA PRO A 32 -14.97 -1.58 -1.93
C PRO A 32 -15.09 -1.68 -3.46
N GLY A 33 -14.05 -2.18 -4.11
CA GLY A 33 -14.04 -2.40 -5.56
C GLY A 33 -13.94 -1.14 -6.43
N ARG A 34 -13.70 0.03 -5.83
CA ARG A 34 -13.50 1.27 -6.58
C ARG A 34 -12.04 1.48 -6.94
N ILE A 35 -11.82 2.10 -8.11
CA ILE A 35 -10.55 2.67 -8.51
C ILE A 35 -10.65 4.18 -8.27
N VAL A 36 -9.73 4.72 -7.49
CA VAL A 36 -9.68 6.14 -7.14
C VAL A 36 -8.40 6.75 -7.67
N ALA A 37 -8.50 7.84 -8.41
CA ALA A 37 -7.38 8.63 -8.87
C ALA A 37 -7.17 9.84 -7.96
N LEU A 38 -5.92 10.05 -7.52
CA LEU A 38 -5.51 11.24 -6.78
C LEU A 38 -4.91 12.24 -7.75
N LEU A 39 -5.53 13.41 -7.88
CA LEU A 39 -5.10 14.49 -8.77
C LEU A 39 -4.64 15.68 -7.95
N GLY A 40 -3.59 16.33 -8.40
CA GLY A 40 -3.07 17.54 -7.78
C GLY A 40 -1.63 17.83 -8.20
N PRO A 41 -1.14 19.06 -7.91
CA PRO A 41 0.22 19.47 -8.23
C PRO A 41 1.27 18.63 -7.48
N SER A 42 2.51 18.66 -7.97
CA SER A 42 3.64 18.06 -7.27
C SER A 42 3.77 18.64 -5.85
N GLY A 43 4.01 17.77 -4.87
CA GLY A 43 4.18 18.20 -3.47
C GLY A 43 2.88 18.42 -2.68
N CYS A 44 1.70 18.16 -3.25
CA CYS A 44 0.42 18.33 -2.52
C CYS A 44 0.05 17.16 -1.60
N GLY A 45 0.90 16.13 -1.47
CA GLY A 45 0.69 15.03 -0.51
C GLY A 45 0.18 13.72 -1.08
N LYS A 46 0.05 13.55 -2.42
CA LYS A 46 -0.43 12.30 -3.04
C LYS A 46 0.41 11.07 -2.64
N SER A 47 1.72 11.17 -2.80
CA SER A 47 2.65 10.09 -2.42
C SER A 47 2.67 9.86 -0.91
N THR A 48 2.55 10.92 -0.12
CA THR A 48 2.45 10.83 1.35
C THR A 48 1.21 10.07 1.77
N LEU A 49 0.06 10.34 1.15
CA LEU A 49 -1.18 9.62 1.40
C LEU A 49 -1.02 8.12 1.10
N LEU A 50 -0.43 7.77 -0.04
CA LEU A 50 -0.16 6.37 -0.40
C LEU A 50 0.81 5.69 0.59
N ARG A 51 1.84 6.40 1.06
CA ARG A 51 2.77 5.89 2.08
C ARG A 51 2.07 5.63 3.42
N LEU A 52 1.16 6.50 3.84
CA LEU A 52 0.35 6.32 5.04
C LEU A 52 -0.57 5.09 4.93
N LEU A 53 -1.23 4.92 3.77
CA LEU A 53 -2.05 3.73 3.49
C LEU A 53 -1.22 2.45 3.46
N ALA A 54 -0.03 2.50 2.87
CA ALA A 54 0.89 1.35 2.81
C ALA A 54 1.54 0.98 4.15
N GLY A 55 1.50 1.85 5.16
CA GLY A 55 2.16 1.62 6.44
C GLY A 55 3.64 1.99 6.46
N LEU A 56 4.09 2.75 5.47
CA LEU A 56 5.47 3.27 5.38
C LEU A 56 5.65 4.58 6.15
N SER A 57 4.57 5.16 6.61
CA SER A 57 4.54 6.36 7.45
C SER A 57 3.39 6.23 8.46
N VAL A 58 3.49 6.95 9.55
CA VAL A 58 2.50 6.97 10.64
C VAL A 58 1.88 8.36 10.74
N PRO A 59 0.55 8.50 10.85
CA PRO A 59 -0.08 9.80 10.95
C PRO A 59 0.25 10.50 12.28
N ALA A 60 0.31 11.83 12.23
CA ALA A 60 0.46 12.67 13.44
C ALA A 60 -0.86 12.79 14.22
N SER A 61 -1.99 12.77 13.49
CA SER A 61 -3.34 12.74 14.08
C SER A 61 -4.31 12.01 13.16
N GLY A 62 -5.52 11.75 13.66
CA GLY A 62 -6.56 11.02 12.94
C GLY A 62 -6.31 9.51 12.94
N GLU A 63 -7.12 8.80 12.16
CA GLU A 63 -7.03 7.34 12.05
C GLU A 63 -7.29 6.84 10.63
N ILE A 64 -6.75 5.65 10.33
CA ILE A 64 -6.94 4.92 9.08
C ILE A 64 -7.49 3.53 9.38
N ARG A 65 -8.57 3.16 8.68
CA ARG A 65 -9.22 1.85 8.80
C ARG A 65 -9.33 1.15 7.46
N PHE A 66 -9.19 -0.18 7.49
CA PHE A 66 -9.52 -1.08 6.39
C PHE A 66 -10.71 -1.94 6.85
N GLY A 67 -11.92 -1.61 6.38
CA GLY A 67 -13.15 -2.09 6.98
C GLY A 67 -13.24 -1.65 8.45
N ASP A 68 -13.51 -2.59 9.33
CA ASP A 68 -13.57 -2.34 10.78
C ASP A 68 -12.18 -2.37 11.45
N ARG A 69 -11.15 -2.78 10.72
CA ARG A 69 -9.81 -2.92 11.26
C ARG A 69 -9.07 -1.57 11.30
N LEU A 70 -8.71 -1.12 12.48
CA LEU A 70 -7.81 0.02 12.65
C LEU A 70 -6.40 -0.38 12.21
N VAL A 71 -5.83 0.35 11.24
CA VAL A 71 -4.49 0.10 10.69
C VAL A 71 -3.48 1.20 11.03
N ALA A 72 -3.95 2.40 11.36
CA ALA A 72 -3.09 3.47 11.86
C ALA A 72 -3.91 4.50 12.65
N ARG A 73 -3.24 5.16 13.59
CA ARG A 73 -3.71 6.33 14.36
C ARG A 73 -2.52 7.18 14.77
N ALA A 74 -2.77 8.28 15.44
CA ALA A 74 -1.71 9.17 15.92
C ALA A 74 -0.55 8.41 16.59
N GLY A 75 0.64 8.52 16.03
CA GLY A 75 1.88 7.91 16.54
C GLY A 75 1.96 6.38 16.46
N TRP A 76 0.97 5.70 15.85
CA TRP A 76 0.95 4.24 15.74
C TRP A 76 0.42 3.77 14.39
N GLY A 77 0.96 2.66 13.88
CA GLY A 77 0.45 2.01 12.68
C GLY A 77 0.93 0.58 12.52
N LEU A 78 0.09 -0.25 11.93
CA LEU A 78 0.49 -1.58 11.50
C LEU A 78 1.54 -1.44 10.39
N PRO A 79 2.60 -2.25 10.42
CA PRO A 79 3.60 -2.25 9.35
C PRO A 79 3.02 -2.80 8.03
N PRO A 80 3.67 -2.54 6.88
CA PRO A 80 3.17 -2.90 5.55
C PRO A 80 2.79 -4.38 5.41
N GLU A 81 3.60 -5.28 5.94
CA GLU A 81 3.40 -6.74 5.86
C GLU A 81 2.13 -7.22 6.59
N GLN A 82 1.58 -6.40 7.47
CA GLN A 82 0.35 -6.70 8.21
C GLN A 82 -0.90 -6.03 7.62
N ARG A 83 -0.78 -5.25 6.55
CA ARG A 83 -1.92 -4.52 5.97
C ARG A 83 -2.64 -5.25 4.84
N ASP A 84 -2.05 -6.32 4.32
CA ASP A 84 -2.59 -7.12 3.21
C ASP A 84 -2.93 -6.31 1.95
N ILE A 85 -2.09 -5.31 1.64
CA ILE A 85 -2.13 -4.51 0.43
C ILE A 85 -0.83 -4.65 -0.36
N GLY A 86 -0.87 -4.28 -1.63
CA GLY A 86 0.31 -4.12 -2.47
C GLY A 86 0.52 -2.66 -2.84
N MET A 87 1.77 -2.27 -3.06
CA MET A 87 2.14 -0.94 -3.53
C MET A 87 3.03 -1.06 -4.76
N VAL A 88 2.76 -0.26 -5.78
CA VAL A 88 3.65 -0.08 -6.94
C VAL A 88 4.35 1.26 -6.76
N PHE A 89 5.68 1.23 -6.65
CA PHE A 89 6.49 2.44 -6.51
C PHE A 89 6.75 3.07 -7.89
N GLN A 90 7.02 4.36 -7.91
CA GLN A 90 7.29 5.12 -9.13
C GLN A 90 8.57 4.63 -9.85
N ASP A 91 9.56 4.13 -9.11
CA ASP A 91 10.79 3.53 -9.60
C ASP A 91 10.72 2.00 -9.72
N TYR A 92 9.49 1.44 -9.60
CA TYR A 92 9.18 0.01 -9.63
C TYR A 92 9.82 -0.83 -8.51
N ALA A 93 10.73 -0.28 -7.70
CA ALA A 93 11.39 -0.92 -6.56
C ALA A 93 11.95 -2.32 -6.87
N LEU A 94 12.55 -2.50 -8.03
CA LEU A 94 13.14 -3.78 -8.45
C LEU A 94 14.44 -4.05 -7.69
N TRP A 95 14.66 -5.31 -7.34
CA TRP A 95 15.93 -5.79 -6.81
C TRP A 95 16.93 -5.93 -7.98
N PRO A 96 17.94 -5.05 -8.09
CA PRO A 96 18.81 -4.99 -9.29
C PRO A 96 19.72 -6.22 -9.44
N HIS A 97 19.99 -6.94 -8.37
CA HIS A 97 20.79 -8.17 -8.35
C HIS A 97 19.97 -9.43 -8.65
N MET A 98 18.67 -9.31 -8.85
CA MET A 98 17.76 -10.41 -9.17
C MET A 98 17.33 -10.38 -10.63
N SER A 99 17.13 -11.55 -11.26
CA SER A 99 16.49 -11.64 -12.56
C SER A 99 15.02 -11.21 -12.51
N VAL A 100 14.40 -10.97 -13.66
CA VAL A 100 12.97 -10.66 -13.76
C VAL A 100 12.12 -11.73 -13.07
N ALA A 101 12.37 -13.00 -13.38
CA ALA A 101 11.65 -14.12 -12.76
C ALA A 101 11.86 -14.16 -11.23
N GLN A 102 13.05 -13.86 -10.74
CA GLN A 102 13.34 -13.80 -9.30
C GLN A 102 12.61 -12.64 -8.62
N ASN A 103 12.53 -11.45 -9.26
CA ASN A 103 11.76 -10.32 -8.74
C ASN A 103 10.27 -10.67 -8.62
N VAL A 104 9.68 -11.29 -9.65
CA VAL A 104 8.28 -11.73 -9.63
C VAL A 104 8.04 -12.84 -8.61
N ALA A 105 9.01 -13.74 -8.43
CA ALA A 105 8.93 -14.84 -7.48
C ALA A 105 9.09 -14.41 -6.01
N PHE A 106 9.75 -13.28 -5.76
CA PHE A 106 10.16 -12.87 -4.41
C PHE A 106 9.00 -12.80 -3.40
N PRO A 107 7.89 -12.08 -3.69
CA PRO A 107 6.76 -12.01 -2.75
C PRO A 107 6.09 -13.37 -2.50
N LEU A 108 6.06 -14.25 -3.49
CA LEU A 108 5.54 -15.62 -3.32
C LEU A 108 6.44 -16.45 -2.41
N ARG A 109 7.76 -16.28 -2.52
CA ARG A 109 8.75 -16.91 -1.65
C ARG A 109 8.58 -16.47 -0.19
N MET A 110 8.41 -15.15 0.02
CA MET A 110 8.21 -14.59 1.36
C MET A 110 6.91 -15.06 2.02
N ARG A 111 5.90 -15.42 1.22
CA ARG A 111 4.64 -16.00 1.70
C ARG A 111 4.68 -17.53 1.84
N GLY A 112 5.83 -18.16 1.70
CA GLY A 112 5.98 -19.60 1.86
C GLY A 112 5.34 -20.46 0.76
N VAL A 113 5.05 -19.88 -0.41
CA VAL A 113 4.49 -20.63 -1.55
C VAL A 113 5.50 -21.69 -2.01
N SER A 114 5.05 -22.91 -2.24
CA SER A 114 5.90 -24.03 -2.70
C SER A 114 6.63 -23.69 -4.00
N ARG A 115 7.80 -24.33 -4.23
CA ARG A 115 8.62 -24.06 -5.40
C ARG A 115 7.86 -24.30 -6.71
N SER A 116 7.19 -25.43 -6.84
CA SER A 116 6.44 -25.79 -8.05
C SER A 116 5.31 -24.79 -8.37
N GLU A 117 4.53 -24.42 -7.36
CA GLU A 117 3.44 -23.46 -7.51
C GLU A 117 3.97 -22.05 -7.80
N ARG A 118 5.09 -21.67 -7.22
CA ARG A 118 5.77 -20.41 -7.48
C ARG A 118 6.26 -20.33 -8.93
N GLU A 119 6.94 -21.36 -9.44
CA GLU A 119 7.42 -21.45 -10.82
C GLU A 119 6.24 -21.34 -11.81
N ARG A 120 5.14 -22.03 -11.54
CA ARG A 120 3.92 -21.97 -12.35
C ARG A 120 3.36 -20.54 -12.40
N ARG A 121 3.13 -19.91 -11.25
CA ARG A 121 2.58 -18.53 -11.16
C ARG A 121 3.48 -17.49 -11.80
N VAL A 122 4.79 -17.61 -11.63
CA VAL A 122 5.77 -16.72 -12.27
C VAL A 122 5.70 -16.84 -13.78
N SER A 123 5.68 -18.05 -14.32
CA SER A 123 5.55 -18.30 -15.77
C SER A 123 4.26 -17.72 -16.33
N GLU A 124 3.14 -17.96 -15.66
CA GLU A 124 1.83 -17.40 -16.04
C GLU A 124 1.80 -15.87 -16.01
N ALA A 125 2.42 -15.26 -15.00
CA ALA A 125 2.48 -13.80 -14.89
C ALA A 125 3.33 -13.18 -15.99
N LEU A 126 4.50 -13.74 -16.28
CA LEU A 126 5.40 -13.27 -17.34
C LEU A 126 4.83 -13.49 -18.74
N ALA A 127 4.01 -14.52 -18.96
CA ALA A 127 3.36 -14.77 -20.24
C ALA A 127 2.25 -13.73 -20.59
N ARG A 128 1.84 -12.89 -19.62
CA ARG A 128 0.82 -11.85 -19.82
C ARG A 128 1.39 -10.50 -20.27
N VAL A 129 2.70 -10.35 -20.23
CA VAL A 129 3.42 -9.12 -20.57
C VAL A 129 4.52 -9.39 -21.58
#